data_4efb5514cb08b8e4c182cd4f16494166
#
_entry.id   4efb5514cb08b8e4c182cd4f16494166
#
_cell.length_a   1.000
_cell.length_b   1.000
_cell.length_c   1.000
_cell.angle_alpha   90.00
_cell.angle_beta   90.00
_cell.angle_gamma   90.00
#
_symmetry.space_group_name_H-M   'P 1'
#
loop_
_entity.id
_entity.type
_entity.pdbx_description
1 polymer ?
#
loop_
_entity_poly.entity_id
_entity_poly.type
_entity_poly.pdbx_seq_one_letter_code
_entity_poly.pdbx_strand_id
1 'polypeptide(L)'
;MRKKKKSGTRVLITFLIILIIVSGAYLAWKIVNDKKEAGVESFNEEAQEQGQVVEENKVKIYSGKDRPIAVMIDNHNLAWPQAGLNDAYMVYEIVVEGGETRLMALFKGKDIEKIGPVRSSRHYFLDYAMENDAIYVHFGWSPQAQSDISKYKINNINGISEDGTTFWRVKDKSAPHNAVTSTKKIMESAKSKKYRTTSTSSSVLNYVTDEILLEDGIEANEVTIQHSQLQTVKYEYDSEQKVYERYARNKEQKDWTTGNMVTTKNIIITFCDNYELTDSENKGRQGLKNTGTFDGYYITNGKAIKIKCIKESRNEKTKYEDLEGNEIKVNDGNTFVNICPKNADVTIE
;
A
#
# COMPACT_ATOMS: atom_id res chain seq x y z
N MET A 1 99.13 9.07 33.09
CA MET A 1 97.99 8.07 32.98
C MET A 1 96.78 8.63 33.60
N ARG A 2 95.76 8.92 32.77
CA ARG A 2 94.31 8.96 33.11
C ARG A 2 93.52 9.53 31.91
N LYS A 3 93.16 8.69 30.94
CA LYS A 3 92.14 8.96 29.93
C LYS A 3 91.22 7.71 29.94
N LYS A 4 90.02 7.85 30.50
CA LYS A 4 88.86 7.05 30.17
C LYS A 4 87.74 7.36 31.16
N LYS A 5 86.95 8.41 30.95
CA LYS A 5 85.65 8.58 31.61
C LYS A 5 84.69 9.51 30.86
N LYS A 6 84.84 9.70 29.53
CA LYS A 6 83.90 10.57 28.74
C LYS A 6 83.00 9.81 27.74
N SER A 7 83.11 8.47 27.66
CA SER A 7 82.34 7.74 26.65
C SER A 7 80.93 7.34 27.18
N GLY A 8 80.77 6.96 28.46
CA GLY A 8 79.48 6.51 29.00
C GLY A 8 78.41 7.60 29.07
N THR A 9 78.83 8.85 29.42
CA THR A 9 77.87 9.96 29.56
C THR A 9 77.31 10.43 28.21
N ARG A 10 78.09 10.36 27.15
CA ARG A 10 77.62 10.72 25.79
C ARG A 10 76.63 9.69 25.26
N VAL A 11 76.85 8.41 25.50
CA VAL A 11 75.92 7.32 25.11
C VAL A 11 74.62 7.45 25.89
N LEU A 12 74.66 7.78 27.16
CA LEU A 12 73.46 7.94 28.00
C LEU A 12 72.63 9.14 27.54
N ILE A 13 73.25 10.28 27.19
CA ILE A 13 72.60 11.49 26.68
C ILE A 13 71.97 11.20 25.32
N THR A 14 72.64 10.48 24.43
CA THR A 14 72.08 10.11 23.12
C THR A 14 70.87 9.18 23.26
N PHE A 15 70.90 8.23 24.19
CA PHE A 15 69.75 7.33 24.48
C PHE A 15 68.57 8.10 25.05
N LEU A 16 68.76 9.09 25.93
CA LEU A 16 67.71 9.95 26.47
C LEU A 16 67.07 10.84 25.39
N ILE A 17 67.90 11.39 24.48
CA ILE A 17 67.39 12.20 23.37
C ILE A 17 66.51 11.36 22.40
N ILE A 18 66.96 10.12 22.10
CA ILE A 18 66.16 9.19 21.26
C ILE A 18 64.84 8.84 21.93
N LEU A 19 64.85 8.60 23.24
CA LEU A 19 63.65 8.27 24.02
C LEU A 19 62.64 9.42 24.03
N ILE A 20 63.13 10.68 24.14
CA ILE A 20 62.26 11.88 24.07
C ILE A 20 61.69 12.06 22.67
N ILE A 21 62.45 11.82 21.60
CA ILE A 21 61.99 11.92 20.23
C ILE A 21 60.90 10.86 19.92
N VAL A 22 61.13 9.61 20.36
CA VAL A 22 60.21 8.49 20.18
C VAL A 22 58.91 8.73 20.96
N SER A 23 59.00 9.18 22.22
CA SER A 23 57.81 9.49 23.03
C SER A 23 57.03 10.69 22.46
N GLY A 24 57.72 11.73 21.95
CA GLY A 24 57.08 12.87 21.28
C GLY A 24 56.39 12.46 20.00
N ALA A 25 57.01 11.62 19.17
CA ALA A 25 56.39 11.06 17.96
C ALA A 25 55.15 10.19 18.25
N TYR A 26 55.23 9.39 19.31
CA TYR A 26 54.13 8.57 19.77
C TYR A 26 52.93 9.44 20.26
N LEU A 27 53.19 10.48 21.06
CA LEU A 27 52.14 11.42 21.49
C LEU A 27 51.51 12.16 20.33
N ALA A 28 52.31 12.62 19.39
CA ALA A 28 51.80 13.30 18.19
C ALA A 28 50.93 12.35 17.33
N TRP A 29 51.38 11.12 17.15
CA TRP A 29 50.60 10.07 16.44
C TRP A 29 49.28 9.78 17.15
N LYS A 30 49.33 9.66 18.49
CA LYS A 30 48.14 9.41 19.30
C LYS A 30 47.12 10.55 19.19
N ILE A 31 47.57 11.82 19.30
CA ILE A 31 46.69 12.98 19.17
C ILE A 31 46.07 13.08 17.77
N VAL A 32 46.79 12.73 16.72
CA VAL A 32 46.26 12.71 15.35
C VAL A 32 45.27 11.58 15.15
N ASN A 33 45.53 10.43 15.77
CA ASN A 33 44.60 9.27 15.68
C ASN A 33 43.34 9.51 16.48
N ASP A 34 43.44 10.01 17.73
CA ASP A 34 42.30 10.36 18.58
C ASP A 34 41.41 11.44 17.92
N LYS A 35 42.01 12.41 17.19
CA LYS A 35 41.29 13.40 16.40
C LYS A 35 40.62 12.80 15.15
N LYS A 36 41.22 11.76 14.55
CA LYS A 36 40.58 11.04 13.42
C LYS A 36 39.41 10.19 13.89
N GLU A 37 39.54 9.50 15.02
CA GLU A 37 38.45 8.70 15.59
C GLU A 37 37.30 9.58 16.04
N ALA A 38 37.54 10.69 16.75
CA ALA A 38 36.50 11.66 17.11
C ALA A 38 35.81 12.31 15.90
N GLY A 39 36.56 12.56 14.82
CA GLY A 39 36.00 13.09 13.57
C GLY A 39 35.14 12.06 12.83
N VAL A 40 35.47 10.76 12.94
CA VAL A 40 34.66 9.67 12.34
C VAL A 40 33.41 9.39 13.17
N GLU A 41 33.49 9.46 14.51
CA GLU A 41 32.33 9.31 15.37
C GLU A 41 31.33 10.47 15.18
N SER A 42 31.78 11.72 15.11
CA SER A 42 30.88 12.86 14.85
C SER A 42 30.24 12.82 13.46
N PHE A 43 30.98 12.37 12.44
CA PHE A 43 30.42 12.16 11.09
C PHE A 43 29.38 11.03 11.05
N ASN A 44 29.59 9.97 11.85
CA ASN A 44 28.64 8.86 11.90
C ASN A 44 27.39 9.21 12.73
N GLU A 45 27.52 10.01 13.80
CA GLU A 45 26.37 10.50 14.57
C GLU A 45 25.53 11.49 13.74
N GLU A 46 26.15 12.48 13.06
CA GLU A 46 25.42 13.39 12.16
C GLU A 46 24.79 12.67 10.96
N ALA A 47 25.44 11.65 10.40
CA ALA A 47 24.87 10.85 9.33
C ALA A 47 23.75 9.93 9.80
N GLN A 48 23.79 9.42 11.03
CA GLN A 48 22.71 8.64 11.63
C GLN A 48 21.52 9.53 12.03
N GLU A 49 21.75 10.73 12.58
CA GLU A 49 20.69 11.70 12.87
C GLU A 49 20.01 12.20 11.59
N GLN A 50 20.79 12.55 10.54
CA GLN A 50 20.22 12.94 9.24
C GLN A 50 19.51 11.75 8.54
N GLY A 51 20.00 10.52 8.69
CA GLY A 51 19.33 9.32 8.17
C GLY A 51 18.02 9.03 8.85
N GLN A 52 17.93 9.20 10.16
CA GLN A 52 16.70 9.02 10.92
C GLN A 52 15.65 10.13 10.63
N VAL A 53 16.09 11.39 10.56
CA VAL A 53 15.20 12.52 10.22
C VAL A 53 14.67 12.42 8.78
N VAL A 54 15.47 11.90 7.83
CA VAL A 54 15.04 11.70 6.43
C VAL A 54 14.09 10.50 6.30
N GLU A 55 14.18 9.46 7.16
CA GLU A 55 13.24 8.35 7.15
C GLU A 55 11.90 8.70 7.82
N GLU A 56 11.89 9.51 8.88
CA GLU A 56 10.66 9.98 9.53
C GLU A 56 9.77 10.85 8.62
N ASN A 57 10.36 11.56 7.65
CA ASN A 57 9.65 12.42 6.71
C ASN A 57 9.25 11.76 5.39
N LYS A 58 9.32 10.43 5.26
CA LYS A 58 8.87 9.71 4.07
C LYS A 58 7.52 9.04 4.29
N VAL A 59 6.64 9.19 3.32
CA VAL A 59 5.40 8.42 3.24
C VAL A 59 5.72 6.93 3.31
N LYS A 60 5.13 6.22 4.28
CA LYS A 60 5.40 4.79 4.58
C LYS A 60 4.48 3.86 3.80
N ILE A 61 3.20 4.22 3.67
CA ILE A 61 2.19 3.35 3.05
C ILE A 61 2.46 3.04 1.58
N TYR A 62 3.11 3.97 0.86
CA TYR A 62 3.47 3.81 -0.55
C TYR A 62 4.97 4.08 -0.75
N SER A 63 5.81 3.17 -0.28
CA SER A 63 7.27 3.31 -0.33
C SER A 63 7.94 2.22 -1.18
N GLY A 64 9.23 2.40 -1.47
CA GLY A 64 10.03 1.43 -2.21
C GLY A 64 9.82 1.46 -3.73
N LYS A 65 10.59 0.62 -4.43
CA LYS A 65 10.62 0.53 -5.90
C LYS A 65 9.82 -0.64 -6.47
N ASP A 66 9.20 -1.46 -5.62
CA ASP A 66 8.42 -2.59 -6.07
C ASP A 66 7.20 -2.13 -6.87
N ARG A 67 6.90 -2.85 -7.95
CA ARG A 67 5.68 -2.63 -8.70
C ARG A 67 4.49 -3.12 -7.89
N PRO A 68 3.40 -2.32 -7.78
CA PRO A 68 2.21 -2.75 -7.06
C PRO A 68 1.62 -4.05 -7.61
N ILE A 69 0.99 -4.83 -6.73
CA ILE A 69 0.22 -6.02 -7.05
C ILE A 69 -1.25 -5.73 -6.72
N ALA A 70 -2.17 -5.91 -7.67
CA ALA A 70 -3.60 -5.73 -7.48
C ALA A 70 -4.29 -7.10 -7.50
N VAL A 71 -4.83 -7.55 -6.36
CA VAL A 71 -5.45 -8.87 -6.21
C VAL A 71 -6.95 -8.73 -6.07
N MET A 72 -7.69 -9.45 -6.93
CA MET A 72 -9.15 -9.54 -6.82
C MET A 72 -9.54 -10.42 -5.64
N ILE A 73 -10.22 -9.86 -4.65
CA ILE A 73 -10.66 -10.53 -3.42
C ILE A 73 -12.17 -10.75 -3.45
N ASP A 74 -12.57 -11.98 -3.14
CA ASP A 74 -13.97 -12.38 -3.02
C ASP A 74 -14.61 -11.76 -1.78
N ASN A 75 -15.74 -11.07 -1.94
CA ASN A 75 -16.50 -10.48 -0.85
C ASN A 75 -17.86 -11.15 -0.58
N HIS A 76 -18.10 -12.32 -1.17
CA HIS A 76 -19.25 -13.14 -0.84
C HIS A 76 -19.16 -13.65 0.60
N ASN A 77 -20.31 -13.84 1.28
CA ASN A 77 -20.34 -14.29 2.67
C ASN A 77 -19.60 -15.62 2.93
N LEU A 78 -19.59 -16.54 1.97
CA LEU A 78 -18.86 -17.82 2.05
C LEU A 78 -17.32 -17.66 1.87
N ALA A 79 -16.86 -16.50 1.45
CA ALA A 79 -15.45 -16.17 1.35
C ALA A 79 -14.87 -15.58 2.66
N TRP A 80 -15.74 -15.18 3.57
CA TRP A 80 -15.34 -14.56 4.84
C TRP A 80 -14.78 -15.56 5.84
N PRO A 81 -13.82 -15.14 6.71
CA PRO A 81 -13.04 -13.89 6.62
C PRO A 81 -12.06 -13.90 5.44
N GLN A 82 -11.64 -12.72 4.97
CA GLN A 82 -10.60 -12.56 3.97
C GLN A 82 -9.23 -12.36 4.63
N ALA A 83 -8.15 -12.71 3.91
CA ALA A 83 -6.79 -12.51 4.36
C ALA A 83 -6.08 -11.40 3.57
N GLY A 84 -5.30 -10.59 4.29
CA GLY A 84 -4.40 -9.59 3.73
C GLY A 84 -5.01 -8.21 3.52
N LEU A 85 -6.26 -7.95 3.92
CA LEU A 85 -6.86 -6.62 3.73
C LEU A 85 -6.16 -5.52 4.53
N ASN A 86 -5.70 -5.80 5.74
CA ASN A 86 -4.96 -4.85 6.58
C ASN A 86 -3.55 -4.54 6.05
N ASP A 87 -3.01 -5.39 5.18
CA ASP A 87 -1.70 -5.19 4.55
C ASP A 87 -1.75 -4.39 3.26
N ALA A 88 -2.94 -4.25 2.67
CA ALA A 88 -3.13 -3.47 1.45
C ALA A 88 -2.95 -1.97 1.73
N TYR A 89 -2.22 -1.27 0.82
CA TYR A 89 -2.16 0.19 0.89
C TYR A 89 -3.46 0.84 0.37
N MET A 90 -4.18 0.14 -0.51
CA MET A 90 -5.45 0.60 -1.08
C MET A 90 -6.35 -0.58 -1.37
N VAL A 91 -7.64 -0.44 -1.11
CA VAL A 91 -8.67 -1.43 -1.44
C VAL A 91 -9.81 -0.74 -2.17
N TYR A 92 -10.07 -1.14 -3.42
CA TYR A 92 -11.27 -0.73 -4.15
C TYR A 92 -12.41 -1.69 -3.86
N GLU A 93 -13.59 -1.16 -3.60
CA GLU A 93 -14.83 -1.93 -3.47
C GLU A 93 -15.84 -1.48 -4.51
N ILE A 94 -16.34 -2.42 -5.34
CA ILE A 94 -17.26 -2.12 -6.44
C ILE A 94 -18.32 -3.21 -6.53
N VAL A 95 -19.55 -2.82 -6.86
CA VAL A 95 -20.66 -3.73 -7.12
C VAL A 95 -20.38 -4.65 -8.31
N VAL A 96 -20.75 -5.93 -8.16
CA VAL A 96 -20.68 -6.96 -9.20
C VAL A 96 -22.07 -7.59 -9.38
N GLU A 97 -22.14 -8.75 -10.01
CA GLU A 97 -23.39 -9.46 -10.27
C GLU A 97 -24.16 -9.77 -8.97
N GLY A 98 -25.48 -9.78 -9.07
CA GLY A 98 -26.38 -10.19 -8.00
C GLY A 98 -26.43 -9.22 -6.81
N GLY A 99 -25.95 -7.98 -6.97
CA GLY A 99 -25.87 -7.01 -5.88
C GLY A 99 -24.74 -7.28 -4.87
N GLU A 100 -23.87 -8.25 -5.14
CA GLU A 100 -22.66 -8.46 -4.37
C GLU A 100 -21.63 -7.37 -4.68
N THR A 101 -20.66 -7.15 -3.80
CA THR A 101 -19.46 -6.39 -4.10
C THR A 101 -18.24 -7.31 -4.26
N ARG A 102 -17.20 -6.79 -4.85
CA ARG A 102 -15.90 -7.43 -4.91
C ARG A 102 -14.85 -6.42 -4.50
N LEU A 103 -13.78 -6.92 -3.86
CA LEU A 103 -12.66 -6.07 -3.48
C LEU A 103 -11.51 -6.28 -4.47
N MET A 104 -10.72 -5.22 -4.67
CA MET A 104 -9.41 -5.31 -5.30
C MET A 104 -8.41 -4.69 -4.33
N ALA A 105 -7.59 -5.53 -3.71
CA ALA A 105 -6.58 -5.11 -2.73
C ALA A 105 -5.23 -4.91 -3.42
N LEU A 106 -4.59 -3.77 -3.14
CA LEU A 106 -3.31 -3.39 -3.72
C LEU A 106 -2.20 -3.46 -2.67
N PHE A 107 -1.11 -4.11 -3.03
CA PHE A 107 0.04 -4.35 -2.16
C PHE A 107 1.32 -3.82 -2.81
N LYS A 108 2.23 -3.29 -2.00
CA LYS A 108 3.54 -2.81 -2.44
C LYS A 108 4.58 -3.03 -1.34
N GLY A 109 5.69 -3.69 -1.70
CA GLY A 109 6.85 -3.85 -0.79
C GLY A 109 6.59 -4.68 0.48
N LYS A 110 5.51 -5.49 0.51
CA LYS A 110 5.19 -6.34 1.67
C LYS A 110 5.29 -7.82 1.33
N ASP A 111 5.75 -8.61 2.29
CA ASP A 111 5.73 -10.08 2.22
C ASP A 111 4.51 -10.60 2.98
N ILE A 112 3.52 -11.11 2.24
CA ILE A 112 2.23 -11.56 2.76
C ILE A 112 2.04 -13.03 2.38
N GLU A 113 1.94 -13.88 3.39
CA GLU A 113 1.89 -15.33 3.21
C GLU A 113 0.56 -15.83 2.68
N LYS A 114 -0.55 -15.12 2.96
CA LYS A 114 -1.90 -15.49 2.52
C LYS A 114 -2.69 -14.26 2.09
N ILE A 115 -3.18 -14.28 0.87
CA ILE A 115 -4.07 -13.24 0.30
C ILE A 115 -5.28 -13.94 -0.31
N GLY A 116 -6.48 -13.48 0.00
CA GLY A 116 -7.69 -14.00 -0.61
C GLY A 116 -8.85 -14.25 0.35
N PRO A 117 -9.87 -15.02 -0.07
CA PRO A 117 -9.96 -15.79 -1.32
C PRO A 117 -9.92 -14.93 -2.57
N VAL A 118 -9.19 -15.40 -3.59
CA VAL A 118 -9.03 -14.70 -4.87
C VAL A 118 -10.21 -15.01 -5.79
N ARG A 119 -10.69 -13.99 -6.51
CA ARG A 119 -11.90 -14.09 -7.33
C ARG A 119 -11.71 -13.56 -8.76
N SER A 120 -12.76 -13.75 -9.56
CA SER A 120 -12.77 -13.43 -10.97
C SER A 120 -12.71 -11.93 -11.25
N SER A 121 -11.99 -11.55 -12.30
CA SER A 121 -11.91 -10.20 -12.85
C SER A 121 -13.24 -9.72 -13.42
N ARG A 122 -13.49 -8.42 -13.29
CA ARG A 122 -14.48 -7.64 -14.06
C ARG A 122 -13.76 -6.48 -14.73
N HIS A 123 -14.22 -6.09 -15.92
CA HIS A 123 -13.49 -5.18 -16.79
C HIS A 123 -13.22 -3.81 -16.18
N TYR A 124 -14.11 -3.28 -15.36
CA TYR A 124 -13.93 -1.98 -14.72
C TYR A 124 -12.90 -1.98 -13.57
N PHE A 125 -12.56 -3.12 -12.97
CA PHE A 125 -11.43 -3.21 -12.04
C PHE A 125 -10.08 -3.04 -12.74
N LEU A 126 -10.02 -3.35 -14.04
CA LEU A 126 -8.80 -3.18 -14.82
C LEU A 126 -8.38 -1.72 -14.92
N ASP A 127 -9.34 -0.80 -14.92
CA ASP A 127 -9.10 0.64 -14.99
C ASP A 127 -8.32 1.12 -13.76
N TYR A 128 -8.69 0.61 -12.60
CA TYR A 128 -8.03 0.90 -11.32
C TYR A 128 -6.71 0.12 -11.16
N ALA A 129 -6.58 -1.05 -11.74
CA ALA A 129 -5.30 -1.76 -11.78
C ALA A 129 -4.29 -1.06 -12.68
N MET A 130 -4.73 -0.53 -13.84
CA MET A 130 -3.88 0.22 -14.77
C MET A 130 -3.40 1.56 -14.19
N GLU A 131 -4.28 2.34 -13.56
CA GLU A 131 -3.91 3.62 -12.95
C GLU A 131 -2.85 3.48 -11.84
N ASN A 132 -2.82 2.32 -11.17
CA ASN A 132 -1.83 1.97 -10.15
C ASN A 132 -0.58 1.29 -10.73
N ASP A 133 -0.46 1.15 -12.05
CA ASP A 133 0.64 0.41 -12.71
C ASP A 133 0.83 -1.01 -12.13
N ALA A 134 -0.22 -1.69 -11.72
CA ALA A 134 -0.16 -2.92 -10.95
C ALA A 134 0.00 -4.18 -11.84
N ILE A 135 0.61 -5.23 -11.27
CA ILE A 135 0.47 -6.60 -11.76
C ILE A 135 -0.90 -7.09 -11.27
N TYR A 136 -1.77 -7.46 -12.21
CA TYR A 136 -3.15 -7.80 -11.90
C TYR A 136 -3.33 -9.30 -11.63
N VAL A 137 -3.92 -9.66 -10.49
CA VAL A 137 -4.03 -11.05 -10.00
C VAL A 137 -5.50 -11.40 -9.78
N HIS A 138 -5.98 -12.46 -10.42
CA HIS A 138 -7.38 -12.85 -10.39
C HIS A 138 -7.55 -14.36 -10.62
N PHE A 139 -8.72 -14.89 -10.28
CA PHE A 139 -9.05 -16.28 -10.57
C PHE A 139 -10.29 -16.36 -11.48
N GLY A 140 -10.07 -16.44 -12.80
CA GLY A 140 -11.12 -16.34 -13.82
C GLY A 140 -11.49 -14.89 -14.16
N TRP A 141 -12.38 -14.73 -15.13
CA TRP A 141 -12.79 -13.43 -15.68
C TRP A 141 -14.18 -13.47 -16.30
N SER A 142 -14.79 -12.29 -16.52
CA SER A 142 -15.90 -12.13 -17.48
C SER A 142 -15.34 -12.05 -18.91
N PRO A 143 -16.14 -12.33 -19.95
CA PRO A 143 -15.71 -12.17 -21.36
C PRO A 143 -15.17 -10.74 -21.64
N GLN A 144 -15.80 -9.71 -21.09
CA GLN A 144 -15.39 -8.32 -21.24
C GLN A 144 -14.00 -8.09 -20.61
N ALA A 145 -13.77 -8.63 -19.38
CA ALA A 145 -12.47 -8.51 -18.73
C ALA A 145 -11.38 -9.26 -19.50
N GLN A 146 -11.66 -10.44 -20.04
CA GLN A 146 -10.71 -11.19 -20.88
C GLN A 146 -10.31 -10.39 -22.11
N SER A 147 -11.29 -9.80 -22.81
CA SER A 147 -11.08 -8.96 -23.98
C SER A 147 -10.20 -7.74 -23.65
N ASP A 148 -10.51 -7.04 -22.55
CA ASP A 148 -9.79 -5.83 -22.13
C ASP A 148 -8.37 -6.16 -21.65
N ILE A 149 -8.15 -7.24 -20.91
CA ILE A 149 -6.80 -7.70 -20.53
C ILE A 149 -5.91 -7.87 -21.77
N SER A 150 -6.45 -8.48 -22.82
CA SER A 150 -5.74 -8.65 -24.08
C SER A 150 -5.52 -7.33 -24.81
N LYS A 151 -6.58 -6.51 -24.94
CA LYS A 151 -6.56 -5.22 -25.63
C LYS A 151 -5.56 -4.24 -25.04
N TYR A 152 -5.54 -4.11 -23.73
CA TYR A 152 -4.66 -3.17 -23.00
C TYR A 152 -3.31 -3.81 -22.60
N LYS A 153 -3.07 -5.08 -23.01
CA LYS A 153 -1.84 -5.83 -22.70
C LYS A 153 -1.49 -5.81 -21.20
N ILE A 154 -2.49 -6.01 -20.36
CA ILE A 154 -2.34 -5.95 -18.91
C ILE A 154 -1.52 -7.14 -18.43
N ASN A 155 -0.44 -6.89 -17.71
CA ASN A 155 0.31 -7.93 -17.02
C ASN A 155 -0.59 -8.58 -15.97
N ASN A 156 -1.00 -9.83 -16.20
CA ASN A 156 -1.94 -10.52 -15.31
C ASN A 156 -1.51 -11.94 -14.96
N ILE A 157 -1.95 -12.39 -13.80
CA ILE A 157 -1.74 -13.75 -13.29
C ILE A 157 -3.13 -14.32 -13.00
N ASN A 158 -3.49 -15.36 -13.77
CA ASN A 158 -4.82 -15.95 -13.71
C ASN A 158 -4.80 -17.34 -13.06
N GLY A 159 -5.53 -17.50 -11.97
CA GLY A 159 -5.63 -18.75 -11.24
C GLY A 159 -6.20 -19.93 -12.04
N ILE A 160 -6.95 -19.69 -13.15
CA ILE A 160 -7.40 -20.80 -14.00
C ILE A 160 -6.22 -21.57 -14.59
N SER A 161 -5.14 -20.89 -14.97
CA SER A 161 -3.94 -21.51 -15.53
C SER A 161 -2.86 -21.82 -14.51
N GLU A 162 -2.99 -21.33 -13.27
CA GLU A 162 -1.94 -21.41 -12.24
C GLU A 162 -2.46 -22.00 -10.90
N ASP A 163 -3.61 -22.70 -10.92
CA ASP A 163 -4.12 -23.44 -9.75
C ASP A 163 -3.13 -24.60 -9.39
N GLY A 164 -2.81 -24.73 -8.12
CA GLY A 164 -1.81 -25.67 -7.62
C GLY A 164 -0.35 -25.18 -7.71
N THR A 165 -0.08 -24.02 -8.32
CA THR A 165 1.26 -23.41 -8.42
C THR A 165 1.30 -22.04 -7.73
N THR A 166 0.86 -20.99 -8.41
CA THR A 166 0.76 -19.63 -7.84
C THR A 166 -0.41 -19.51 -6.87
N PHE A 167 -1.45 -20.28 -7.08
CA PHE A 167 -2.62 -20.36 -6.19
C PHE A 167 -2.70 -21.73 -5.55
N TRP A 168 -3.34 -21.80 -4.38
CA TRP A 168 -3.72 -23.07 -3.75
C TRP A 168 -5.13 -23.00 -3.17
N ARG A 169 -5.71 -24.17 -2.93
CA ARG A 169 -7.05 -24.28 -2.36
C ARG A 169 -6.98 -24.58 -0.87
N VAL A 170 -7.65 -23.77 -0.06
CA VAL A 170 -7.82 -24.05 1.38
C VAL A 170 -8.96 -25.03 1.59
N LYS A 171 -8.90 -25.81 2.69
CA LYS A 171 -9.87 -26.87 2.98
C LYS A 171 -11.03 -26.42 3.86
N ASP A 172 -10.86 -25.32 4.58
CA ASP A 172 -11.85 -24.73 5.49
C ASP A 172 -12.89 -23.86 4.78
N LYS A 173 -12.76 -23.70 3.46
CA LYS A 173 -13.72 -23.04 2.59
C LYS A 173 -14.01 -23.90 1.36
N SER A 174 -15.22 -23.75 0.81
CA SER A 174 -15.64 -24.49 -0.39
C SER A 174 -15.36 -23.69 -1.67
N ALA A 175 -15.08 -24.41 -2.78
CA ALA A 175 -15.01 -23.79 -4.10
C ALA A 175 -16.38 -23.13 -4.44
N PRO A 176 -16.37 -21.97 -5.08
CA PRO A 176 -15.26 -21.22 -5.66
C PRO A 176 -14.62 -20.21 -4.71
N HIS A 177 -14.93 -20.23 -3.40
CA HIS A 177 -14.55 -19.24 -2.38
C HIS A 177 -13.28 -19.64 -1.59
N ASN A 178 -12.42 -20.49 -2.14
CA ASN A 178 -11.33 -21.14 -1.41
C ASN A 178 -9.95 -21.04 -2.07
N ALA A 179 -9.79 -20.25 -3.14
CA ALA A 179 -8.50 -20.04 -3.77
C ALA A 179 -7.75 -18.90 -3.09
N VAL A 180 -6.51 -19.12 -2.69
CA VAL A 180 -5.65 -18.11 -2.07
C VAL A 180 -4.28 -18.08 -2.75
N THR A 181 -3.52 -17.02 -2.51
CA THR A 181 -2.17 -16.81 -3.03
C THR A 181 -1.29 -16.11 -1.98
N SER A 182 -0.04 -15.79 -2.34
CA SER A 182 0.90 -14.99 -1.52
C SER A 182 1.70 -14.03 -2.41
N THR A 183 2.24 -12.96 -1.85
CA THR A 183 3.11 -12.04 -2.59
C THR A 183 4.30 -12.76 -3.20
N LYS A 184 4.93 -13.68 -2.46
CA LYS A 184 6.05 -14.48 -2.96
C LYS A 184 5.68 -15.26 -4.22
N LYS A 185 4.57 -16.01 -4.20
CA LYS A 185 4.12 -16.81 -5.35
C LYS A 185 3.73 -15.95 -6.55
N ILE A 186 3.09 -14.80 -6.31
CA ILE A 186 2.78 -13.82 -7.36
C ILE A 186 4.06 -13.30 -8.01
N MET A 187 5.06 -12.94 -7.21
CA MET A 187 6.33 -12.40 -7.73
C MET A 187 7.16 -13.45 -8.46
N GLU A 188 7.12 -14.72 -8.04
CA GLU A 188 7.72 -15.85 -8.76
C GLU A 188 7.08 -16.04 -10.14
N SER A 189 5.75 -16.04 -10.22
CA SER A 189 4.99 -16.12 -11.48
C SER A 189 5.28 -14.92 -12.38
N ALA A 190 5.27 -13.69 -11.83
CA ALA A 190 5.58 -12.47 -12.57
C ALA A 190 6.98 -12.52 -13.21
N LYS A 191 7.99 -12.97 -12.46
CA LYS A 191 9.37 -13.16 -12.98
C LYS A 191 9.41 -14.22 -14.08
N SER A 192 8.74 -15.36 -13.91
CA SER A 192 8.64 -16.42 -14.93
C SER A 192 8.02 -15.91 -16.22
N LYS A 193 6.99 -15.04 -16.11
CA LYS A 193 6.33 -14.38 -17.24
C LYS A 193 7.14 -13.19 -17.80
N LYS A 194 8.30 -12.88 -17.23
CA LYS A 194 9.15 -11.73 -17.60
C LYS A 194 8.41 -10.38 -17.45
N TYR A 195 7.50 -10.27 -16.51
CA TYR A 195 6.88 -9.00 -16.19
C TYR A 195 7.87 -8.09 -15.44
N ARG A 196 7.76 -6.77 -15.68
CA ARG A 196 8.46 -5.77 -14.88
C ARG A 196 7.96 -5.84 -13.44
N THR A 197 8.88 -5.94 -12.49
CA THR A 197 8.60 -6.08 -11.04
C THR A 197 8.91 -4.83 -10.25
N THR A 198 9.43 -3.78 -10.89
CA THR A 198 9.70 -2.48 -10.30
C THR A 198 8.85 -1.41 -10.97
N SER A 199 8.54 -0.32 -10.25
CA SER A 199 7.80 0.82 -10.76
C SER A 199 8.36 2.12 -10.18
N THR A 200 8.39 3.16 -11.01
CA THR A 200 8.66 4.55 -10.60
C THR A 200 7.38 5.38 -10.56
N SER A 201 6.21 4.76 -10.79
CA SER A 201 4.93 5.44 -10.73
C SER A 201 4.65 5.91 -9.30
N SER A 202 4.25 7.17 -9.14
CA SER A 202 3.73 7.68 -7.87
C SER A 202 2.39 7.00 -7.53
N SER A 203 1.95 7.08 -6.29
CA SER A 203 0.60 6.67 -5.92
C SER A 203 -0.46 7.45 -6.72
N VAL A 204 -1.66 6.89 -6.81
CA VAL A 204 -2.85 7.61 -7.30
C VAL A 204 -3.27 8.68 -6.28
N LEU A 205 -3.09 8.41 -4.99
CA LEU A 205 -3.38 9.35 -3.91
C LEU A 205 -2.13 10.13 -3.51
N ASN A 206 -2.30 11.41 -3.25
CA ASN A 206 -1.26 12.32 -2.78
C ASN A 206 -1.06 12.17 -1.26
N TYR A 207 -0.43 11.05 -0.86
CA TYR A 207 -0.12 10.79 0.54
C TYR A 207 0.91 11.78 1.08
N VAL A 208 0.67 12.29 2.29
CA VAL A 208 1.55 13.22 3.00
C VAL A 208 1.88 12.71 4.39
N THR A 209 3.03 13.13 4.92
CA THR A 209 3.49 12.77 6.28
C THR A 209 2.86 13.63 7.37
N ASP A 210 2.54 14.88 7.04
CA ASP A 210 1.87 15.79 7.97
C ASP A 210 0.41 15.39 8.13
N GLU A 211 -0.07 15.32 9.37
CA GLU A 211 -1.43 14.87 9.65
C GLU A 211 -2.47 15.86 9.12
N ILE A 212 -3.40 15.37 8.32
CA ILE A 212 -4.55 16.13 7.80
C ILE A 212 -5.76 15.89 8.71
N LEU A 213 -6.31 16.96 9.28
CA LEU A 213 -7.41 16.90 10.23
C LEU A 213 -8.78 17.22 9.64
N LEU A 214 -8.85 17.83 8.44
CA LEU A 214 -10.10 18.29 7.79
C LEU A 214 -10.94 19.18 8.71
N GLU A 215 -10.35 20.27 9.25
CA GLU A 215 -10.95 21.11 10.30
C GLU A 215 -12.35 21.64 9.94
N ASP A 216 -12.57 22.00 8.67
CA ASP A 216 -13.88 22.48 8.15
C ASP A 216 -14.81 21.33 7.71
N GLY A 217 -14.39 20.06 7.89
CA GLY A 217 -15.17 18.87 7.54
C GLY A 217 -16.35 18.65 8.49
N ILE A 218 -17.38 17.97 7.97
CA ILE A 218 -18.48 17.47 8.82
C ILE A 218 -18.00 16.30 9.68
N GLU A 219 -18.67 16.07 10.83
CA GLU A 219 -18.41 14.89 11.65
C GLU A 219 -18.62 13.61 10.83
N ALA A 220 -17.74 12.63 11.04
CA ALA A 220 -17.75 11.36 10.35
C ALA A 220 -17.28 10.24 11.28
N ASN A 221 -17.86 10.14 12.48
CA ASN A 221 -17.54 9.07 13.43
C ASN A 221 -18.15 7.73 13.00
N GLU A 222 -19.28 7.77 12.29
CA GLU A 222 -19.85 6.63 11.61
C GLU A 222 -20.09 6.96 10.14
N VAL A 223 -19.70 6.04 9.23
CA VAL A 223 -19.93 6.16 7.81
C VAL A 223 -20.59 4.87 7.33
N THR A 224 -21.83 4.95 6.88
CA THR A 224 -22.59 3.81 6.35
C THR A 224 -22.79 3.99 4.84
N ILE A 225 -22.45 2.95 4.07
CA ILE A 225 -22.55 2.93 2.60
C ILE A 225 -23.39 1.72 2.19
N GLN A 226 -24.56 1.95 1.60
CA GLN A 226 -25.39 0.90 1.02
C GLN A 226 -25.06 0.75 -0.48
N HIS A 227 -24.11 -0.11 -0.81
CA HIS A 227 -23.73 -0.40 -2.21
C HIS A 227 -24.87 -1.05 -3.00
N SER A 228 -25.69 -1.85 -2.34
CA SER A 228 -26.84 -2.54 -2.91
C SER A 228 -27.80 -2.99 -1.80
N GLN A 229 -28.90 -3.64 -2.15
CA GLN A 229 -29.83 -4.23 -1.17
C GLN A 229 -29.17 -5.36 -0.33
N LEU A 230 -28.10 -5.97 -0.83
CA LEU A 230 -27.40 -7.08 -0.15
C LEU A 230 -26.13 -6.65 0.56
N GLN A 231 -25.57 -5.51 0.15
CA GLN A 231 -24.22 -5.11 0.59
C GLN A 231 -24.25 -3.73 1.21
N THR A 232 -24.22 -3.69 2.53
CA THR A 232 -24.00 -2.48 3.34
C THR A 232 -22.68 -2.62 4.06
N VAL A 233 -21.90 -1.55 4.03
CA VAL A 233 -20.64 -1.40 4.71
C VAL A 233 -20.77 -0.27 5.71
N LYS A 234 -20.24 -0.47 6.91
CA LYS A 234 -20.14 0.56 7.94
C LYS A 234 -18.69 0.71 8.39
N TYR A 235 -18.28 1.92 8.63
CA TYR A 235 -17.00 2.30 9.20
C TYR A 235 -17.25 3.08 10.49
N GLU A 236 -16.64 2.64 11.60
CA GLU A 236 -16.70 3.31 12.91
C GLU A 236 -15.32 3.87 13.24
N TYR A 237 -15.24 5.14 13.58
CA TYR A 237 -13.99 5.80 13.90
C TYR A 237 -13.50 5.48 15.31
N ASP A 238 -12.34 4.84 15.40
CA ASP A 238 -11.58 4.70 16.65
C ASP A 238 -10.65 5.91 16.82
N SER A 239 -11.00 6.79 17.72
CA SER A 239 -10.24 8.03 17.98
C SER A 239 -8.90 7.79 18.69
N GLU A 240 -8.72 6.66 19.38
CA GLU A 240 -7.46 6.31 20.05
C GLU A 240 -6.43 5.82 19.03
N GLN A 241 -6.85 4.94 18.12
CA GLN A 241 -6.01 4.42 17.06
C GLN A 241 -5.99 5.32 15.79
N LYS A 242 -6.91 6.29 15.71
CA LYS A 242 -7.11 7.19 14.57
C LYS A 242 -7.32 6.44 13.24
N VAL A 243 -8.13 5.40 13.29
CA VAL A 243 -8.52 4.57 12.14
C VAL A 243 -10.01 4.30 12.16
N TYR A 244 -10.54 3.84 11.05
CA TYR A 244 -11.92 3.34 10.96
C TYR A 244 -11.92 1.82 11.01
N GLU A 245 -12.69 1.25 11.92
CA GLU A 245 -13.02 -0.17 11.96
C GLU A 245 -14.11 -0.49 10.96
N ARG A 246 -13.93 -1.56 10.20
CA ARG A 246 -14.85 -1.91 9.11
C ARG A 246 -15.81 -3.04 9.47
N TYR A 247 -17.07 -2.77 9.25
CA TYR A 247 -18.17 -3.73 9.35
C TYR A 247 -18.80 -3.89 7.97
N ALA A 248 -19.23 -5.09 7.61
CA ALA A 248 -20.02 -5.31 6.43
C ALA A 248 -21.04 -6.42 6.69
N ARG A 249 -22.21 -6.35 6.05
CA ARG A 249 -23.30 -7.30 6.28
C ARG A 249 -23.71 -7.40 7.76
N ASN A 250 -23.68 -6.29 8.49
CA ASN A 250 -23.95 -6.18 9.94
C ASN A 250 -23.04 -7.06 10.82
N LYS A 251 -21.80 -7.29 10.39
CA LYS A 251 -20.79 -8.07 11.13
C LYS A 251 -19.44 -7.35 11.09
N GLU A 252 -18.68 -7.53 12.15
CA GLU A 252 -17.25 -7.17 12.18
C GLU A 252 -16.53 -7.88 11.03
N GLN A 253 -15.79 -7.13 10.23
CA GLN A 253 -14.90 -7.74 9.24
C GLN A 253 -13.52 -7.94 9.86
N LYS A 254 -13.12 -9.20 9.97
CA LYS A 254 -11.84 -9.60 10.55
C LYS A 254 -10.91 -10.16 9.48
N ASP A 255 -9.63 -9.89 9.63
CA ASP A 255 -8.60 -10.53 8.81
C ASP A 255 -8.46 -12.01 9.19
N TRP A 256 -8.45 -12.88 8.19
CA TRP A 256 -8.42 -14.33 8.39
C TRP A 256 -7.12 -14.85 9.02
N THR A 257 -6.01 -14.16 8.81
CA THR A 257 -4.70 -14.59 9.30
C THR A 257 -4.46 -14.14 10.74
N THR A 258 -4.83 -12.90 11.06
CA THR A 258 -4.54 -12.27 12.35
C THR A 258 -5.72 -12.30 13.33
N GLY A 259 -6.95 -12.42 12.84
CA GLY A 259 -8.17 -12.27 13.63
C GLY A 259 -8.50 -10.83 14.03
N ASN A 260 -7.65 -9.87 13.68
CA ASN A 260 -7.86 -8.45 14.00
C ASN A 260 -8.96 -7.85 13.11
N MET A 261 -9.59 -6.79 13.59
CA MET A 261 -10.51 -5.97 12.78
C MET A 261 -9.83 -5.50 11.51
N VAL A 262 -10.56 -5.47 10.41
CA VAL A 262 -10.14 -4.75 9.20
C VAL A 262 -10.32 -3.27 9.46
N THR A 263 -9.23 -2.52 9.34
CA THR A 263 -9.19 -1.08 9.62
C THR A 263 -8.70 -0.29 8.42
N THR A 264 -9.03 0.99 8.38
CA THR A 264 -8.50 1.92 7.37
C THR A 264 -8.27 3.30 7.95
N LYS A 265 -7.19 3.96 7.52
CA LYS A 265 -6.90 5.36 7.88
C LYS A 265 -7.79 6.33 7.11
N ASN A 266 -8.03 6.02 5.83
CA ASN A 266 -8.72 6.90 4.91
C ASN A 266 -9.87 6.15 4.22
N ILE A 267 -10.95 6.86 3.95
CA ILE A 267 -12.07 6.39 3.13
C ILE A 267 -12.29 7.39 2.00
N ILE A 268 -12.40 6.89 0.79
CA ILE A 268 -12.84 7.66 -0.37
C ILE A 268 -14.14 7.04 -0.90
N ILE A 269 -15.11 7.86 -1.19
CA ILE A 269 -16.37 7.48 -1.83
C ILE A 269 -16.45 8.21 -3.17
N THR A 270 -16.76 7.47 -4.24
CA THR A 270 -16.99 8.01 -5.58
C THR A 270 -18.31 7.50 -6.11
N PHE A 271 -19.17 8.38 -6.60
CA PHE A 271 -20.48 8.01 -7.14
C PHE A 271 -20.42 7.90 -8.67
N CYS A 272 -20.60 6.68 -9.21
CA CYS A 272 -20.57 6.40 -10.65
C CYS A 272 -21.88 5.80 -11.13
N ASP A 273 -22.22 5.96 -12.41
CA ASP A 273 -23.33 5.24 -13.02
C ASP A 273 -22.95 3.74 -13.13
N ASN A 274 -23.70 2.90 -12.42
CA ASN A 274 -23.61 1.44 -12.50
C ASN A 274 -24.86 0.92 -13.24
N TYR A 275 -24.68 -0.01 -14.16
CA TYR A 275 -25.77 -0.56 -14.98
C TYR A 275 -25.52 -2.01 -15.33
N GLU A 276 -26.62 -2.75 -15.58
CA GLU A 276 -26.51 -4.14 -16.02
C GLU A 276 -26.18 -4.19 -17.52
N LEU A 277 -25.23 -5.06 -17.87
CA LEU A 277 -24.84 -5.31 -19.25
C LEU A 277 -25.82 -6.31 -19.88
N THR A 278 -26.31 -5.99 -21.06
CA THR A 278 -26.99 -6.97 -21.91
C THR A 278 -25.93 -7.82 -22.61
N ASP A 279 -25.73 -9.04 -22.16
CA ASP A 279 -24.84 -10.01 -22.81
C ASP A 279 -25.55 -11.34 -23.11
N SER A 280 -24.92 -12.16 -23.96
CA SER A 280 -25.50 -13.44 -24.44
C SER A 280 -25.72 -14.47 -23.33
N GLU A 281 -25.06 -14.31 -22.15
CA GLU A 281 -25.17 -15.25 -21.03
C GLU A 281 -26.20 -14.81 -19.99
N ASN A 282 -26.69 -13.58 -20.06
CA ASN A 282 -27.69 -12.98 -19.17
C ASN A 282 -27.45 -13.26 -17.68
N LYS A 283 -26.20 -13.05 -17.25
CA LYS A 283 -25.72 -13.33 -15.86
C LYS A 283 -25.76 -12.13 -14.93
N GLY A 284 -26.45 -11.04 -15.31
CA GLY A 284 -26.53 -9.81 -14.53
C GLY A 284 -25.20 -9.09 -14.37
N ARG A 285 -24.28 -9.23 -15.37
CA ARG A 285 -22.98 -8.58 -15.32
C ARG A 285 -23.14 -7.06 -15.36
N GLN A 286 -22.31 -6.40 -14.58
CA GLN A 286 -22.36 -4.96 -14.41
C GLN A 286 -21.41 -4.24 -15.36
N GLY A 287 -21.82 -3.06 -15.80
CA GLY A 287 -21.00 -2.05 -16.42
C GLY A 287 -20.87 -0.83 -15.51
N LEU A 288 -19.79 -0.07 -15.66
CA LEU A 288 -19.50 1.10 -14.85
C LEU A 288 -19.06 2.25 -15.76
N LYS A 289 -19.70 3.40 -15.66
CA LYS A 289 -19.22 4.64 -16.29
C LYS A 289 -18.35 5.37 -15.29
N ASN A 290 -17.07 5.02 -15.27
CA ASN A 290 -16.09 5.55 -14.32
C ASN A 290 -15.06 6.50 -14.96
N THR A 291 -15.31 6.96 -16.18
CA THR A 291 -14.56 8.05 -16.83
C THR A 291 -15.40 9.30 -16.89
N GLY A 292 -14.86 10.42 -16.43
CA GLY A 292 -15.55 11.71 -16.26
C GLY A 292 -15.25 12.34 -14.92
N THR A 293 -16.09 13.27 -14.51
CA THR A 293 -16.05 13.95 -13.22
C THR A 293 -17.22 13.49 -12.36
N PHE A 294 -16.92 13.04 -11.16
CA PHE A 294 -17.86 12.46 -10.22
C PHE A 294 -17.81 13.18 -8.88
N ASP A 295 -18.95 13.24 -8.19
CA ASP A 295 -19.01 13.66 -6.80
C ASP A 295 -18.50 12.54 -5.89
N GLY A 296 -17.95 12.94 -4.74
CA GLY A 296 -17.46 11.99 -3.76
C GLY A 296 -17.21 12.62 -2.41
N TYR A 297 -16.65 11.81 -1.52
CA TYR A 297 -16.20 12.24 -0.20
C TYR A 297 -14.77 11.73 0.06
N TYR A 298 -13.98 12.53 0.75
CA TYR A 298 -12.76 12.11 1.43
C TYR A 298 -12.99 12.18 2.93
N ILE A 299 -12.66 11.10 3.63
CA ILE A 299 -12.97 10.91 5.05
C ILE A 299 -11.70 10.41 5.74
N THR A 300 -11.31 11.07 6.83
CA THR A 300 -10.17 10.70 7.67
C THR A 300 -10.30 11.38 9.02
N ASN A 301 -9.72 10.81 10.08
CA ASN A 301 -9.67 11.39 11.42
C ASN A 301 -11.03 11.86 11.96
N GLY A 302 -12.10 11.10 11.75
CA GLY A 302 -13.44 11.43 12.24
C GLY A 302 -14.13 12.59 11.50
N LYS A 303 -13.59 13.00 10.35
CA LYS A 303 -14.10 14.12 9.54
C LYS A 303 -14.24 13.76 8.07
N ALA A 304 -15.17 14.42 7.37
CA ALA A 304 -15.41 14.24 5.95
C ALA A 304 -15.55 15.57 5.21
N ILE A 305 -15.00 15.63 4.00
CA ILE A 305 -15.20 16.71 3.04
C ILE A 305 -15.76 16.16 1.74
N LYS A 306 -16.51 17.01 1.00
CA LYS A 306 -16.91 16.73 -0.38
C LYS A 306 -15.73 16.92 -1.31
N ILE A 307 -15.62 16.04 -2.30
CA ILE A 307 -14.56 16.08 -3.32
C ILE A 307 -15.13 15.85 -4.71
N LYS A 308 -14.31 16.17 -5.72
CA LYS A 308 -14.48 15.74 -7.10
C LYS A 308 -13.48 14.63 -7.41
N CYS A 309 -13.97 13.57 -8.04
CA CYS A 309 -13.15 12.45 -8.51
C CYS A 309 -13.12 12.53 -10.04
N ILE A 310 -11.97 12.81 -10.63
CA ILE A 310 -11.81 13.11 -12.06
C ILE A 310 -10.97 12.00 -12.70
N LYS A 311 -11.56 11.23 -13.60
CA LYS A 311 -10.87 10.19 -14.36
C LYS A 311 -11.04 10.48 -15.86
N GLU A 312 -10.00 10.97 -16.50
CA GLU A 312 -10.04 11.44 -17.90
C GLU A 312 -10.11 10.27 -18.89
N SER A 313 -9.46 9.14 -18.56
CA SER A 313 -9.52 7.92 -19.35
C SER A 313 -9.37 6.67 -18.48
N ARG A 314 -9.60 5.49 -19.06
CA ARG A 314 -9.57 4.21 -18.33
C ARG A 314 -8.21 3.87 -17.72
N ASN A 315 -7.11 4.35 -18.28
CA ASN A 315 -5.74 4.04 -17.86
C ASN A 315 -5.01 5.20 -17.17
N GLU A 316 -5.60 6.39 -17.16
CA GLU A 316 -5.05 7.53 -16.43
C GLU A 316 -5.43 7.48 -14.96
N LYS A 317 -4.61 8.12 -14.14
CA LYS A 317 -4.86 8.21 -12.70
C LYS A 317 -6.09 9.05 -12.42
N THR A 318 -6.91 8.59 -11.49
CA THR A 318 -7.99 9.41 -10.94
C THR A 318 -7.37 10.54 -10.12
N LYS A 319 -7.79 11.78 -10.39
CA LYS A 319 -7.47 12.96 -9.59
C LYS A 319 -8.58 13.16 -8.56
N TYR A 320 -8.20 13.44 -7.35
CA TYR A 320 -9.14 13.74 -6.27
C TYR A 320 -8.91 15.18 -5.85
N GLU A 321 -9.93 16.04 -6.04
CA GLU A 321 -9.84 17.48 -5.83
C GLU A 321 -10.91 17.94 -4.83
N ASP A 322 -10.60 18.96 -4.04
CA ASP A 322 -11.60 19.68 -3.25
C ASP A 322 -12.59 20.46 -4.16
N LEU A 323 -13.53 21.16 -3.57
CA LEU A 323 -14.52 21.93 -4.36
C LEU A 323 -13.93 23.22 -4.98
N GLU A 324 -12.75 23.64 -4.56
CA GLU A 324 -11.97 24.73 -5.13
C GLU A 324 -11.06 24.27 -6.29
N GLY A 325 -10.93 22.96 -6.52
CA GLY A 325 -10.11 22.39 -7.60
C GLY A 325 -8.66 22.12 -7.20
N ASN A 326 -8.34 22.10 -5.90
CA ASN A 326 -7.02 21.71 -5.41
C ASN A 326 -6.97 20.20 -5.20
N GLU A 327 -5.86 19.57 -5.56
CA GLU A 327 -5.64 18.16 -5.26
C GLU A 327 -5.64 17.94 -3.74
N ILE A 328 -6.45 16.98 -3.25
CA ILE A 328 -6.51 16.68 -1.83
C ILE A 328 -5.21 16.01 -1.37
N LYS A 329 -4.78 16.36 -0.16
CA LYS A 329 -3.73 15.64 0.56
C LYS A 329 -4.36 14.51 1.38
N VAL A 330 -3.74 13.35 1.38
CA VAL A 330 -4.26 12.13 2.04
C VAL A 330 -3.31 11.70 3.14
N ASN A 331 -3.83 11.39 4.32
CA ASN A 331 -3.03 10.90 5.43
C ASN A 331 -2.27 9.62 5.09
N ASP A 332 -1.00 9.53 5.51
CA ASP A 332 -0.18 8.32 5.37
C ASP A 332 -0.83 7.15 6.11
N GLY A 333 -1.38 6.21 5.37
CA GLY A 333 -2.11 5.05 5.87
C GLY A 333 -2.95 4.40 4.76
N ASN A 334 -3.45 3.22 5.04
CA ASN A 334 -4.27 2.48 4.08
C ASN A 334 -5.59 3.22 3.76
N THR A 335 -6.09 3.00 2.55
CA THR A 335 -7.28 3.69 2.05
C THR A 335 -8.26 2.70 1.45
N PHE A 336 -9.53 2.74 1.88
CA PHE A 336 -10.64 2.08 1.17
C PHE A 336 -11.30 3.08 0.21
N VAL A 337 -11.35 2.71 -1.07
CA VAL A 337 -11.99 3.47 -2.15
C VAL A 337 -13.28 2.76 -2.54
N ASN A 338 -14.40 3.33 -2.14
CA ASN A 338 -15.74 2.81 -2.41
C ASN A 338 -16.29 3.44 -3.70
N ILE A 339 -16.35 2.66 -4.78
CA ILE A 339 -16.96 3.09 -6.04
C ILE A 339 -18.43 2.68 -6.00
N CYS A 340 -19.28 3.63 -5.67
CA CYS A 340 -20.68 3.41 -5.40
C CYS A 340 -21.56 3.68 -6.61
N PRO A 341 -22.69 2.97 -6.76
CA PRO A 341 -23.75 3.42 -7.65
C PRO A 341 -24.16 4.86 -7.33
N LYS A 342 -24.50 5.65 -8.34
CA LYS A 342 -24.88 7.05 -8.19
C LYS A 342 -26.05 7.28 -7.21
N ASN A 343 -26.90 6.29 -7.07
CA ASN A 343 -28.06 6.28 -6.18
C ASN A 343 -27.82 5.48 -4.88
N ALA A 344 -26.57 5.15 -4.55
CA ALA A 344 -26.25 4.52 -3.29
C ALA A 344 -26.62 5.44 -2.11
N ASP A 345 -27.22 4.87 -1.08
CA ASP A 345 -27.48 5.58 0.16
C ASP A 345 -26.19 5.64 0.99
N VAL A 346 -25.79 6.84 1.36
CA VAL A 346 -24.58 7.10 2.16
C VAL A 346 -24.93 8.02 3.30
N THR A 347 -24.75 7.54 4.52
CA THR A 347 -24.90 8.31 5.77
C THR A 347 -23.52 8.57 6.36
N ILE A 348 -23.27 9.82 6.79
CA ILE A 348 -22.03 10.27 7.44
C ILE A 348 -22.46 11.04 8.69
N GLU A 349 -22.06 10.54 9.89
CA GLU A 349 -22.47 11.05 11.20
C GLU A 349 -21.27 11.24 12.17
#